data_ac20d28a21488fb83e3aaa32dea3f52c
#
_entry.id   ac20d28a21488fb83e3aaa32dea3f52c
#
_cell.length_a   1.000
_cell.length_b   1.000
_cell.length_c   1.000
_cell.angle_alpha   90.00
_cell.angle_beta   90.00
_cell.angle_gamma   90.00
#
_symmetry.space_group_name_H-M   'P 1'
#
loop_
_entity.id
_entity.type
_entity.pdbx_description
1 polymer ?
#
loop_
_entity_poly.entity_id
_entity_poly.type
_entity_poly.pdbx_seq_one_letter_code
_entity_poly.pdbx_strand_id
1 'polypeptide(L)'
;MAFESLSDKLTEAFKRLRGKGRLTEADVKEAMREVKLALLEADVNFKVVKDFVRKVTERATGADVLESLSPAQMVIKIVNEELTALMGSENQKLNISSQSPSVVMLVGLQGAGKTTNGAKLAGLMRKQGKRPLLVACDVYRPAAITQLQVVGKQLNIPVFEMGQIDPVQIAQEAVKYAGDHGNDRHGQAAHLHQVAGDGLALAALLGVLAGVSA
;
A
#
# COMPACT_ATOMS: atom_id res chain seq x y z
N MET A 1 2.26 -12.66 12.38
CA MET A 1 2.73 -11.50 11.57
C MET A 1 2.38 -10.20 12.27
N ALA A 2 3.09 -9.07 12.05
CA ALA A 2 2.89 -7.84 12.83
C ALA A 2 1.47 -7.27 12.77
N PHE A 3 0.80 -7.37 11.62
CA PHE A 3 -0.57 -6.85 11.46
C PHE A 3 -1.66 -7.72 12.11
N GLU A 4 -1.49 -9.02 12.21
CA GLU A 4 -2.41 -9.89 12.95
C GLU A 4 -2.38 -9.53 14.44
N SER A 5 -1.18 -9.35 15.00
CA SER A 5 -0.99 -8.90 16.37
C SER A 5 -1.62 -7.52 16.64
N LEU A 6 -1.51 -6.54 15.72
CA LEU A 6 -2.14 -5.23 15.86
C LEU A 6 -3.67 -5.33 15.82
N SER A 7 -4.23 -6.06 14.86
CA SER A 7 -5.67 -6.28 14.73
C SER A 7 -6.25 -6.93 15.98
N ASP A 8 -5.59 -7.94 16.53
CA ASP A 8 -6.02 -8.63 17.72
C ASP A 8 -6.02 -7.71 18.94
N LYS A 9 -4.96 -6.92 19.14
CA LYS A 9 -4.85 -5.95 20.23
C LYS A 9 -5.91 -4.86 20.17
N LEU A 10 -6.16 -4.31 18.98
CA LEU A 10 -7.22 -3.33 18.76
C LEU A 10 -8.60 -3.95 19.04
N THR A 11 -8.83 -5.16 18.56
CA THR A 11 -10.09 -5.90 18.80
C THR A 11 -10.31 -6.14 20.28
N GLU A 12 -9.27 -6.52 21.03
CA GLU A 12 -9.35 -6.75 22.46
C GLU A 12 -9.64 -5.46 23.24
N ALA A 13 -8.96 -4.36 22.94
CA ALA A 13 -9.22 -3.06 23.55
C ALA A 13 -10.68 -2.61 23.33
N PHE A 14 -11.20 -2.77 22.12
CA PHE A 14 -12.59 -2.43 21.80
C PHE A 14 -13.62 -3.40 22.40
N LYS A 15 -13.27 -4.68 22.56
CA LYS A 15 -14.14 -5.66 23.22
C LYS A 15 -14.37 -5.28 24.69
N ARG A 16 -13.34 -4.79 25.38
CA ARG A 16 -13.47 -4.31 26.77
C ARG A 16 -14.39 -3.09 26.85
N LEU A 17 -14.30 -2.15 25.91
CA LEU A 17 -15.23 -1.02 25.87
C LEU A 17 -16.68 -1.46 25.64
N ARG A 18 -16.91 -2.41 24.73
CA ARG A 18 -18.27 -2.93 24.45
C ARG A 18 -18.90 -3.62 25.65
N GLY A 19 -18.12 -4.19 26.54
CA GLY A 19 -18.61 -4.85 27.77
C GLY A 19 -19.11 -3.88 28.83
N LYS A 20 -18.84 -2.56 28.71
CA LYS A 20 -19.28 -1.53 29.66
C LYS A 20 -20.56 -0.88 29.15
N GLY A 21 -21.63 -0.95 29.90
CA GLY A 21 -22.93 -0.36 29.52
C GLY A 21 -22.92 1.18 29.49
N ARG A 22 -22.11 1.80 30.32
CA ARG A 22 -21.80 3.25 30.32
C ARG A 22 -20.29 3.43 30.23
N LEU A 23 -19.87 4.43 29.51
CA LEU A 23 -18.45 4.81 29.42
C LEU A 23 -18.20 6.11 30.18
N THR A 24 -17.09 6.17 30.86
CA THR A 24 -16.54 7.37 31.47
C THR A 24 -15.34 7.87 30.64
N GLU A 25 -14.94 9.12 30.83
CA GLU A 25 -13.69 9.61 30.24
C GLU A 25 -12.46 8.74 30.58
N ALA A 26 -12.44 8.21 31.82
CA ALA A 26 -11.35 7.33 32.26
C ALA A 26 -11.29 6.06 31.43
N ASP A 27 -12.45 5.45 31.10
CA ASP A 27 -12.53 4.25 30.27
C ASP A 27 -12.03 4.50 28.85
N VAL A 28 -12.39 5.65 28.27
CA VAL A 28 -11.91 6.06 26.94
C VAL A 28 -10.40 6.28 26.95
N LYS A 29 -9.87 6.98 27.95
CA LYS A 29 -8.43 7.25 28.10
C LYS A 29 -7.63 5.96 28.29
N GLU A 30 -8.15 4.99 29.04
CA GLU A 30 -7.54 3.67 29.22
C GLU A 30 -7.48 2.90 27.91
N ALA A 31 -8.59 2.81 27.17
CA ALA A 31 -8.63 2.15 25.88
C ALA A 31 -7.69 2.82 24.86
N MET A 32 -7.62 4.15 24.83
CA MET A 32 -6.71 4.87 23.97
C MET A 32 -5.24 4.68 24.35
N ARG A 33 -4.94 4.40 25.61
CA ARG A 33 -3.60 3.99 26.04
C ARG A 33 -3.22 2.61 25.46
N GLU A 34 -4.14 1.65 25.48
CA GLU A 34 -3.90 0.33 24.87
C GLU A 34 -3.71 0.44 23.35
N VAL A 35 -4.58 1.22 22.66
CA VAL A 35 -4.45 1.51 21.24
C VAL A 35 -3.11 2.17 20.90
N LYS A 36 -2.66 3.13 21.73
CA LYS A 36 -1.35 3.77 21.60
C LYS A 36 -0.21 2.75 21.63
N LEU A 37 -0.22 1.87 22.63
CA LEU A 37 0.81 0.83 22.77
C LEU A 37 0.80 -0.13 21.57
N ALA A 38 -0.36 -0.57 21.14
CA ALA A 38 -0.50 -1.46 19.98
C ALA A 38 0.06 -0.85 18.71
N LEU A 39 -0.21 0.44 18.46
CA LEU A 39 0.33 1.16 17.30
C LEU A 39 1.85 1.36 17.37
N LEU A 40 2.39 1.65 18.55
CA LEU A 40 3.85 1.79 18.73
C LEU A 40 4.57 0.45 18.58
N GLU A 41 4.01 -0.65 19.06
CA GLU A 41 4.55 -2.00 18.84
C GLU A 41 4.49 -2.44 17.37
N ALA A 42 3.59 -1.84 16.59
CA ALA A 42 3.51 -2.02 15.15
C ALA A 42 4.40 -1.05 14.37
N ASP A 43 5.39 -0.45 15.02
CA ASP A 43 6.37 0.49 14.44
C ASP A 43 5.76 1.76 13.82
N VAL A 44 4.55 2.16 14.24
CA VAL A 44 3.97 3.43 13.80
C VAL A 44 4.72 4.59 14.45
N ASN A 45 5.04 5.62 13.67
CA ASN A 45 5.78 6.78 14.14
C ASN A 45 5.13 7.42 15.38
N PHE A 46 5.91 7.66 16.43
CA PHE A 46 5.45 8.18 17.73
C PHE A 46 4.64 9.48 17.60
N LYS A 47 5.07 10.40 16.72
CA LYS A 47 4.40 11.69 16.52
C LYS A 47 3.00 11.48 15.93
N VAL A 48 2.88 10.59 14.94
CA VAL A 48 1.61 10.22 14.33
C VAL A 48 0.68 9.58 15.35
N VAL A 49 1.18 8.61 16.14
CA VAL A 49 0.39 7.94 17.18
C VAL A 49 -0.09 8.93 18.24
N LYS A 50 0.77 9.85 18.68
CA LYS A 50 0.42 10.88 19.67
C LYS A 50 -0.71 11.78 19.19
N ASP A 51 -0.62 12.28 17.97
CA ASP A 51 -1.64 13.16 17.38
C ASP A 51 -2.96 12.42 17.13
N PHE A 52 -2.90 11.18 16.67
CA PHE A 52 -4.07 10.32 16.49
C PHE A 52 -4.80 10.09 17.83
N VAL A 53 -4.08 9.61 18.84
CA VAL A 53 -4.68 9.33 20.17
C VAL A 53 -5.27 10.59 20.79
N ARG A 54 -4.62 11.75 20.65
CA ARG A 54 -5.16 13.03 21.10
C ARG A 54 -6.49 13.35 20.42
N LYS A 55 -6.55 13.32 19.09
CA LYS A 55 -7.77 13.61 18.31
C LYS A 55 -8.93 12.66 18.66
N VAL A 56 -8.64 11.36 18.72
CA VAL A 56 -9.67 10.38 19.11
C VAL A 56 -10.16 10.63 20.53
N THR A 57 -9.26 10.87 21.49
CA THR A 57 -9.66 11.12 22.88
C THR A 57 -10.52 12.37 23.01
N GLU A 58 -10.12 13.49 22.39
CA GLU A 58 -10.88 14.74 22.39
C GLU A 58 -12.32 14.55 21.85
N ARG A 59 -12.47 13.80 20.74
CA ARG A 59 -13.78 13.51 20.15
C ARG A 59 -14.59 12.51 20.98
N ALA A 60 -13.94 11.47 21.52
CA ALA A 60 -14.60 10.36 22.22
C ALA A 60 -15.00 10.69 23.66
N THR A 61 -14.47 11.76 24.24
CA THR A 61 -14.85 12.20 25.60
C THR A 61 -15.92 13.30 25.59
N GLY A 62 -16.45 13.66 24.43
CA GLY A 62 -17.59 14.58 24.33
C GLY A 62 -18.86 14.03 24.98
N ALA A 63 -19.68 14.91 25.56
CA ALA A 63 -20.92 14.51 26.24
C ALA A 63 -21.89 13.78 25.31
N ASP A 64 -21.98 14.17 24.05
CA ASP A 64 -22.78 13.55 23.01
C ASP A 64 -22.40 12.07 22.74
N VAL A 65 -21.15 11.70 22.96
CA VAL A 65 -20.65 10.34 22.82
C VAL A 65 -20.90 9.54 24.10
N LEU A 66 -20.54 10.08 25.28
CA LEU A 66 -20.64 9.37 26.55
C LEU A 66 -22.09 9.15 27.00
N GLU A 67 -23.01 10.06 26.64
CA GLU A 67 -24.44 9.99 26.94
C GLU A 67 -25.26 9.26 25.87
N SER A 68 -24.62 8.84 24.77
CA SER A 68 -25.32 8.12 23.69
C SER A 68 -25.82 6.74 24.14
N LEU A 69 -26.81 6.19 23.43
CA LEU A 69 -27.34 4.84 23.67
C LEU A 69 -26.31 3.73 23.44
N SER A 70 -25.26 4.01 22.69
CA SER A 70 -24.19 3.04 22.39
C SER A 70 -22.80 3.70 22.39
N PRO A 71 -22.30 4.17 23.56
CA PRO A 71 -21.04 4.93 23.64
C PRO A 71 -19.85 4.19 23.05
N ALA A 72 -19.72 2.88 23.32
CA ALA A 72 -18.63 2.06 22.80
C ALA A 72 -18.60 1.99 21.27
N GLN A 73 -19.78 1.90 20.63
CA GLN A 73 -19.86 1.92 19.16
C GLN A 73 -19.47 3.29 18.60
N MET A 74 -19.87 4.37 19.27
CA MET A 74 -19.47 5.72 18.88
C MET A 74 -17.96 5.92 18.96
N VAL A 75 -17.31 5.46 20.04
CA VAL A 75 -15.85 5.50 20.16
C VAL A 75 -15.17 4.71 19.05
N ILE A 76 -15.63 3.50 18.74
CA ILE A 76 -15.09 2.68 17.65
C ILE A 76 -15.27 3.38 16.29
N LYS A 77 -16.43 4.00 16.06
CA LYS A 77 -16.69 4.78 14.84
C LYS A 77 -15.69 5.95 14.73
N ILE A 78 -15.47 6.71 15.80
CA ILE A 78 -14.52 7.82 15.83
C ILE A 78 -13.10 7.31 15.52
N VAL A 79 -12.66 6.19 16.11
CA VAL A 79 -11.36 5.58 15.81
C VAL A 79 -11.25 5.23 14.33
N ASN A 80 -12.28 4.60 13.75
CA ASN A 80 -12.29 4.24 12.33
C ASN A 80 -12.23 5.47 11.41
N GLU A 81 -12.96 6.53 11.73
CA GLU A 81 -12.94 7.78 10.99
C GLU A 81 -11.55 8.46 11.04
N GLU A 82 -10.94 8.53 12.23
CA GLU A 82 -9.59 9.11 12.38
C GLU A 82 -8.51 8.26 11.72
N LEU A 83 -8.60 6.92 11.76
CA LEU A 83 -7.70 6.04 11.02
C LEU A 83 -7.87 6.23 9.50
N THR A 84 -9.11 6.31 9.02
CA THR A 84 -9.41 6.56 7.60
C THR A 84 -8.85 7.89 7.15
N ALA A 85 -9.03 8.95 7.95
CA ALA A 85 -8.47 10.27 7.67
C ALA A 85 -6.93 10.26 7.66
N LEU A 86 -6.31 9.50 8.57
CA LEU A 86 -4.86 9.34 8.63
C LEU A 86 -4.29 8.60 7.41
N MET A 87 -5.03 7.62 6.88
CA MET A 87 -4.64 6.85 5.68
C MET A 87 -4.94 7.59 4.37
N GLY A 88 -5.59 8.73 4.43
CA GLY A 88 -6.09 9.48 3.28
C GLY A 88 -7.56 9.17 3.01
N SER A 89 -8.42 10.18 3.16
CA SER A 89 -9.88 10.03 3.07
C SER A 89 -10.39 9.70 1.66
N GLU A 90 -9.58 9.91 0.64
CA GLU A 90 -9.95 9.71 -0.76
C GLU A 90 -9.00 8.76 -1.49
N ASN A 91 -9.58 7.97 -2.41
CA ASN A 91 -8.79 7.13 -3.29
C ASN A 91 -8.04 7.99 -4.32
N GLN A 92 -6.73 8.10 -4.17
CA GLN A 92 -5.87 8.78 -5.12
C GLN A 92 -5.62 7.89 -6.33
N LYS A 93 -5.95 8.41 -7.51
CA LYS A 93 -5.61 7.73 -8.79
C LYS A 93 -4.12 7.85 -9.05
N LEU A 94 -3.55 6.86 -9.73
CA LEU A 94 -2.19 6.96 -10.23
C LEU A 94 -2.08 8.13 -11.20
N ASN A 95 -1.10 8.99 -10.98
CA ASN A 95 -0.79 10.08 -11.88
C ASN A 95 0.01 9.52 -13.08
N ILE A 96 -0.71 9.23 -14.16
CA ILE A 96 -0.13 8.71 -15.41
C ILE A 96 0.37 9.90 -16.22
N SER A 97 1.65 9.89 -16.57
CA SER A 97 2.24 10.93 -17.43
C SER A 97 1.62 10.92 -18.82
N SER A 98 1.49 12.09 -19.45
CA SER A 98 1.18 12.21 -20.87
C SER A 98 2.37 11.84 -21.76
N GLN A 99 3.59 11.79 -21.20
CA GLN A 99 4.80 11.33 -21.89
C GLN A 99 5.03 9.84 -21.61
N SER A 100 5.39 9.12 -22.65
CA SER A 100 5.70 7.69 -22.62
C SER A 100 7.18 7.44 -22.35
N PRO A 101 7.54 6.47 -21.50
CA PRO A 101 6.71 5.64 -20.62
C PRO A 101 6.42 6.29 -19.24
N SER A 102 5.25 6.01 -18.64
CA SER A 102 5.03 6.28 -17.23
C SER A 102 5.64 5.17 -16.37
N VAL A 103 6.46 5.54 -15.41
CA VAL A 103 7.20 4.60 -14.56
C VAL A 103 6.64 4.63 -13.14
N VAL A 104 6.19 3.49 -12.62
CA VAL A 104 5.69 3.35 -11.24
C VAL A 104 6.60 2.42 -10.46
N MET A 105 7.16 2.92 -9.37
CA MET A 105 8.05 2.17 -8.48
C MET A 105 7.27 1.67 -7.26
N LEU A 106 7.25 0.35 -7.03
CA LEU A 106 6.73 -0.24 -5.81
C LEU A 106 7.85 -0.44 -4.79
N VAL A 107 7.73 0.22 -3.64
CA VAL A 107 8.73 0.21 -2.59
C VAL A 107 8.19 -0.46 -1.33
N GLY A 108 9.00 -1.24 -0.63
CA GLY A 108 8.61 -1.87 0.62
C GLY A 108 9.59 -2.97 1.05
N LEU A 109 9.46 -3.42 2.29
CA LEU A 109 10.26 -4.51 2.85
C LEU A 109 9.98 -5.85 2.15
N GLN A 110 10.83 -6.84 2.39
CA GLN A 110 10.60 -8.21 1.95
C GLN A 110 9.27 -8.72 2.55
N GLY A 111 8.48 -9.43 1.77
CA GLY A 111 7.16 -9.90 2.21
C GLY A 111 6.03 -8.86 2.19
N ALA A 112 6.30 -7.58 1.89
CA ALA A 112 5.28 -6.52 1.78
C ALA A 112 4.32 -6.68 0.59
N GLY A 113 4.44 -7.74 -0.19
CA GLY A 113 3.53 -8.04 -1.29
C GLY A 113 3.80 -7.26 -2.58
N LYS A 114 4.98 -6.69 -2.78
CA LYS A 114 5.32 -5.90 -3.99
C LYS A 114 5.01 -6.64 -5.29
N THR A 115 5.54 -7.85 -5.46
CA THR A 115 5.31 -8.68 -6.66
C THR A 115 3.83 -8.94 -6.89
N THR A 116 3.10 -9.34 -5.83
CA THR A 116 1.67 -9.65 -5.91
C THR A 116 0.84 -8.42 -6.25
N ASN A 117 1.09 -7.29 -5.57
CA ASN A 117 0.33 -6.05 -5.81
C ASN A 117 0.74 -5.41 -7.14
N GLY A 118 2.01 -5.52 -7.55
CA GLY A 118 2.48 -5.10 -8.85
C GLY A 118 1.78 -5.85 -9.98
N ALA A 119 1.67 -7.16 -9.86
CA ALA A 119 0.94 -8.00 -10.81
C ALA A 119 -0.56 -7.64 -10.89
N LYS A 120 -1.21 -7.43 -9.72
CA LYS A 120 -2.61 -7.00 -9.66
C LYS A 120 -2.81 -5.64 -10.30
N LEU A 121 -1.90 -4.70 -10.05
CA LEU A 121 -1.93 -3.36 -10.62
C LEU A 121 -1.75 -3.41 -12.14
N ALA A 122 -0.79 -4.19 -12.63
CA ALA A 122 -0.60 -4.40 -14.06
C ALA A 122 -1.84 -5.03 -14.71
N GLY A 123 -2.45 -6.02 -14.07
CA GLY A 123 -3.72 -6.61 -14.53
C GLY A 123 -4.87 -5.59 -14.59
N LEU A 124 -4.95 -4.69 -13.61
CA LEU A 124 -5.92 -3.58 -13.61
C LEU A 124 -5.66 -2.61 -14.76
N MET A 125 -4.40 -2.19 -14.95
CA MET A 125 -4.01 -1.30 -16.05
C MET A 125 -4.33 -1.91 -17.41
N ARG A 126 -4.08 -3.22 -17.59
CA ARG A 126 -4.45 -3.94 -18.81
C ARG A 126 -5.95 -3.94 -19.06
N LYS A 127 -6.77 -4.15 -18.01
CA LYS A 127 -8.24 -4.05 -18.13
C LYS A 127 -8.71 -2.65 -18.52
N GLN A 128 -7.96 -1.63 -18.20
CA GLN A 128 -8.20 -0.23 -18.58
C GLN A 128 -7.66 0.11 -19.99
N GLY A 129 -7.25 -0.89 -20.77
CA GLY A 129 -6.73 -0.69 -22.13
C GLY A 129 -5.27 -0.23 -22.20
N LYS A 130 -4.55 -0.22 -21.08
CA LYS A 130 -3.11 0.11 -21.04
C LYS A 130 -2.27 -1.13 -21.38
N ARG A 131 -1.03 -0.91 -21.79
CA ARG A 131 -0.06 -1.98 -22.12
C ARG A 131 1.03 -2.04 -21.04
N PRO A 132 0.80 -2.77 -19.91
CA PRO A 132 1.79 -2.90 -18.85
C PRO A 132 2.97 -3.77 -19.27
N LEU A 133 4.16 -3.42 -18.80
CA LEU A 133 5.37 -4.23 -18.85
C LEU A 133 5.85 -4.48 -17.40
N LEU A 134 5.99 -5.72 -17.01
CA LEU A 134 6.61 -6.11 -15.76
C LEU A 134 8.13 -6.17 -15.95
N VAL A 135 8.90 -5.65 -15.01
CA VAL A 135 10.37 -5.68 -15.09
C VAL A 135 10.97 -6.34 -13.87
N ALA A 136 11.80 -7.37 -14.12
CA ALA A 136 12.42 -8.19 -13.09
C ALA A 136 13.75 -7.56 -12.62
N CYS A 137 13.70 -6.71 -11.59
CA CYS A 137 14.89 -6.13 -10.96
C CYS A 137 15.25 -6.78 -9.61
N ASP A 138 14.52 -7.79 -9.15
CA ASP A 138 14.88 -8.60 -7.98
C ASP A 138 15.86 -9.71 -8.40
N VAL A 139 17.11 -9.33 -8.60
CA VAL A 139 18.16 -10.23 -9.12
C VAL A 139 18.88 -11.01 -8.03
N TYR A 140 18.70 -10.62 -6.76
CA TYR A 140 19.40 -11.23 -5.62
C TYR A 140 18.69 -12.49 -5.11
N ARG A 141 17.41 -12.69 -5.44
CA ARG A 141 16.65 -13.89 -5.09
C ARG A 141 16.54 -14.82 -6.29
N PRO A 142 17.08 -16.05 -6.20
CA PRO A 142 17.18 -16.96 -7.37
C PRO A 142 15.86 -17.24 -8.09
N ALA A 143 14.74 -17.27 -7.35
CA ALA A 143 13.42 -17.57 -7.90
C ALA A 143 12.58 -16.34 -8.30
N ALA A 144 13.05 -15.13 -8.02
CA ALA A 144 12.23 -13.92 -8.19
C ALA A 144 11.91 -13.63 -9.67
N ILE A 145 12.89 -13.76 -10.55
CA ILE A 145 12.72 -13.56 -11.99
C ILE A 145 11.70 -14.57 -12.53
N THR A 146 11.89 -15.87 -12.24
CA THR A 146 10.99 -16.94 -12.67
C THR A 146 9.58 -16.75 -12.11
N GLN A 147 9.46 -16.33 -10.83
CA GLN A 147 8.17 -16.03 -10.22
C GLN A 147 7.44 -14.92 -10.98
N LEU A 148 8.14 -13.84 -11.34
CA LEU A 148 7.54 -12.73 -12.08
C LEU A 148 7.14 -13.17 -13.49
N GLN A 149 7.96 -13.97 -14.17
CA GLN A 149 7.64 -14.53 -15.50
C GLN A 149 6.37 -15.40 -15.46
N VAL A 150 6.22 -16.26 -14.46
CA VAL A 150 5.01 -17.10 -14.28
C VAL A 150 3.78 -16.21 -14.11
N VAL A 151 3.87 -15.20 -13.26
CA VAL A 151 2.76 -14.27 -13.00
C VAL A 151 2.44 -13.44 -14.26
N GLY A 152 3.45 -12.95 -14.96
CA GLY A 152 3.26 -12.23 -16.23
C GLY A 152 2.55 -13.09 -17.26
N LYS A 153 2.95 -14.36 -17.40
CA LYS A 153 2.30 -15.32 -18.31
C LYS A 153 0.83 -15.56 -17.93
N GLN A 154 0.53 -15.76 -16.65
CA GLN A 154 -0.85 -15.93 -16.17
C GLN A 154 -1.73 -14.73 -16.48
N LEU A 155 -1.18 -13.52 -16.39
CA LEU A 155 -1.89 -12.28 -16.68
C LEU A 155 -1.81 -11.89 -18.15
N ASN A 156 -1.09 -12.63 -18.99
CA ASN A 156 -0.76 -12.28 -20.38
C ASN A 156 -0.16 -10.87 -20.47
N ILE A 157 0.81 -10.59 -19.61
CA ILE A 157 1.56 -9.33 -19.54
C ILE A 157 3.03 -9.65 -19.80
N PRO A 158 3.72 -8.93 -20.70
CA PRO A 158 5.13 -9.16 -20.97
C PRO A 158 5.98 -8.87 -19.73
N VAL A 159 7.06 -9.63 -19.58
CA VAL A 159 8.06 -9.44 -18.53
C VAL A 159 9.40 -9.17 -19.19
N PHE A 160 10.00 -8.05 -18.84
CA PHE A 160 11.36 -7.69 -19.23
C PHE A 160 12.33 -8.18 -18.15
N GLU A 161 13.38 -8.86 -18.56
CA GLU A 161 14.44 -9.35 -17.68
C GLU A 161 15.78 -9.38 -18.44
N MET A 162 16.87 -9.30 -17.72
CA MET A 162 18.24 -9.37 -18.27
C MET A 162 19.12 -10.29 -17.42
N GLY A 163 18.50 -11.25 -16.69
CA GLY A 163 19.23 -12.13 -15.78
C GLY A 163 19.71 -11.40 -14.52
N GLN A 164 20.80 -11.92 -13.95
CA GLN A 164 21.35 -11.42 -12.67
C GLN A 164 22.46 -10.38 -12.91
N ILE A 165 22.10 -9.24 -13.44
CA ILE A 165 23.01 -8.08 -13.61
C ILE A 165 22.56 -6.93 -12.70
N ASP A 166 23.23 -5.77 -12.80
CA ASP A 166 22.89 -4.58 -12.04
C ASP A 166 21.41 -4.18 -12.24
N PRO A 167 20.59 -4.11 -11.19
CA PRO A 167 19.20 -3.69 -11.28
C PRO A 167 18.98 -2.31 -11.90
N VAL A 168 19.94 -1.39 -11.71
CA VAL A 168 19.87 -0.05 -12.28
C VAL A 168 19.99 -0.12 -13.80
N GLN A 169 20.89 -0.96 -14.31
CA GLN A 169 21.04 -1.20 -15.73
C GLN A 169 19.78 -1.84 -16.32
N ILE A 170 19.21 -2.85 -15.65
CA ILE A 170 17.94 -3.47 -16.06
C ILE A 170 16.85 -2.41 -16.17
N ALA A 171 16.75 -1.53 -15.17
CA ALA A 171 15.75 -0.46 -15.14
C ALA A 171 15.91 0.50 -16.32
N GLN A 172 17.13 0.93 -16.61
CA GLN A 172 17.42 1.84 -17.73
C GLN A 172 17.08 1.22 -19.08
N GLU A 173 17.51 -0.01 -19.30
CA GLU A 173 17.24 -0.73 -20.56
C GLU A 173 15.74 -1.05 -20.72
N ALA A 174 15.04 -1.35 -19.65
CA ALA A 174 13.59 -1.54 -19.69
C ALA A 174 12.83 -0.26 -20.08
N VAL A 175 13.27 0.91 -19.61
CA VAL A 175 12.68 2.20 -20.01
C VAL A 175 12.89 2.45 -21.51
N LYS A 176 14.10 2.18 -22.04
CA LYS A 176 14.36 2.27 -23.49
C LYS A 176 13.49 1.29 -24.27
N TYR A 177 13.52 0.02 -23.86
CA TYR A 177 12.70 -1.02 -24.47
C TYR A 177 11.23 -0.61 -24.58
N ALA A 178 10.75 0.03 -23.57
CA ALA A 178 9.40 0.53 -23.54
C ALA A 178 9.12 1.66 -24.51
N GLY A 179 10.01 2.63 -24.52
CA GLY A 179 9.92 3.74 -25.47
C GLY A 179 9.85 3.22 -26.92
N ASP A 180 10.70 2.25 -27.22
CA ASP A 180 10.80 1.67 -28.57
C ASP A 180 9.59 0.82 -28.95
N HIS A 181 9.07 0.03 -28.01
CA HIS A 181 7.93 -0.88 -28.27
C HIS A 181 6.57 -0.26 -27.97
N GLY A 182 6.54 0.87 -27.27
CA GLY A 182 5.34 1.69 -27.04
C GLY A 182 4.95 2.54 -28.25
N ASN A 183 5.91 2.86 -29.13
CA ASN A 183 5.71 3.69 -30.31
C ASN A 183 5.11 2.97 -31.52
N ASP A 184 4.91 1.65 -31.47
CA ASP A 184 4.14 0.96 -32.50
C ASP A 184 2.69 1.47 -32.52
N ARG A 185 2.29 1.94 -33.63
CA ARG A 185 1.11 2.72 -34.05
C ARG A 185 -0.24 2.50 -33.34
N HIS A 186 -0.35 1.66 -32.32
CA HIS A 186 -1.62 1.27 -31.69
C HIS A 186 -1.57 1.15 -30.17
N GLY A 187 -0.74 1.88 -29.46
CA GLY A 187 -0.91 1.95 -28.01
C GLY A 187 0.36 1.76 -27.20
N GLN A 188 0.26 2.10 -26.07
CA GLN A 188 1.21 2.54 -25.09
C GLN A 188 1.50 1.44 -24.08
N ALA A 189 2.76 1.18 -23.82
CA ALA A 189 3.23 0.18 -22.87
C ALA A 189 3.32 0.75 -21.44
N ALA A 190 3.05 -0.07 -20.44
CA ALA A 190 3.24 0.24 -19.03
C ALA A 190 4.33 -0.65 -18.45
N HIS A 191 5.18 -0.11 -17.59
CA HIS A 191 6.35 -0.81 -17.06
C HIS A 191 6.26 -1.04 -15.57
N LEU A 192 6.58 -2.25 -15.13
CA LEU A 192 6.72 -2.61 -13.73
C LEU A 192 8.14 -3.06 -13.42
N HIS A 193 8.84 -2.34 -12.57
CA HIS A 193 10.17 -2.71 -12.09
C HIS A 193 10.13 -3.20 -10.64
N GLN A 194 10.88 -4.23 -10.33
CA GLN A 194 11.16 -4.67 -8.98
C GLN A 194 12.65 -4.61 -8.70
N VAL A 195 13.07 -3.71 -7.84
CA VAL A 195 14.47 -3.59 -7.40
C VAL A 195 14.63 -4.20 -6.02
N ALA A 196 15.60 -5.09 -5.85
CA ALA A 196 16.03 -5.63 -4.57
C ALA A 196 17.37 -5.01 -4.16
N GLY A 197 17.46 -4.46 -2.96
CA GLY A 197 18.70 -4.00 -2.36
C GLY A 197 18.85 -4.56 -0.94
N ASP A 198 20.08 -4.83 -0.50
CA ASP A 198 20.37 -5.30 0.84
C ASP A 198 19.90 -4.30 1.89
N GLY A 199 18.94 -4.70 2.72
CA GLY A 199 18.56 -4.04 3.96
C GLY A 199 17.78 -2.72 3.86
N LEU A 200 17.63 -2.11 2.70
CA LEU A 200 16.90 -0.86 2.51
C LEU A 200 16.04 -0.91 1.25
N ALA A 201 14.72 -0.90 1.47
CA ALA A 201 13.65 -0.61 0.52
C ALA A 201 13.78 -1.28 -0.86
N LEU A 202 13.16 -2.43 -0.99
CA LEU A 202 12.90 -3.07 -2.27
C LEU A 202 11.90 -2.23 -3.06
N ALA A 203 12.29 -1.78 -4.25
CA ALA A 203 11.43 -0.98 -5.11
C ALA A 203 10.93 -1.80 -6.30
N ALA A 204 9.63 -1.79 -6.56
CA ALA A 204 9.07 -2.27 -7.82
C ALA A 204 8.58 -1.08 -8.64
N LEU A 205 9.06 -0.94 -9.85
CA LEU A 205 8.78 0.16 -10.74
C LEU A 205 7.67 -0.24 -11.72
N LEU A 206 6.54 0.43 -11.69
CA LEU A 206 5.44 0.26 -12.64
C LEU A 206 5.45 1.42 -13.63
N GLY A 207 5.73 1.17 -14.89
CA GLY A 207 5.56 2.14 -15.93
C GLY A 207 4.22 1.92 -16.67
N VAL A 208 3.35 2.90 -16.71
CA VAL A 208 2.09 2.88 -17.45
C VAL A 208 2.16 3.93 -18.54
N LEU A 209 2.04 3.51 -19.79
CA LEU A 209 1.91 4.38 -20.94
C LEU A 209 0.43 4.70 -21.19
N ALA A 210 0.05 5.96 -21.00
CA ALA A 210 -1.27 6.44 -21.36
C ALA A 210 -1.27 7.00 -22.77
N GLY A 211 -2.09 6.43 -23.67
CA GLY A 211 -2.45 7.06 -24.92
C GLY A 211 -3.40 8.22 -24.70
N VAL A 212 -3.02 9.33 -25.18
CA VAL A 212 -3.95 10.39 -25.51
C VAL A 212 -4.49 10.07 -26.90
N SER A 213 -5.76 9.64 -26.95
CA SER A 213 -6.51 9.74 -28.20
C SER A 213 -6.91 11.21 -28.33
N ALA A 214 -6.48 11.83 -29.37
CA ALA A 214 -7.11 13.06 -29.84
C ALA A 214 -8.53 12.75 -30.34
#